data_3472f564d011a5ca992c6ae572856670
#
_entry.id   3472f564d011a5ca992c6ae572856670
#
_cell.length_a   1.000
_cell.length_b   1.000
_cell.length_c   1.000
_cell.angle_alpha   90.00
_cell.angle_beta   90.00
_cell.angle_gamma   90.00
#
_symmetry.space_group_name_H-M   'P 1'
#
loop_
_entity.id
_entity.type
_entity.pdbx_description
1 polymer ?
#
loop_
_entity_poly.entity_id
_entity_poly.type
_entity_poly.pdbx_seq_one_letter_code
_entity_poly.pdbx_strand_id
1 'polypeptide(L)'
;MEKKIFNKILIVALSAGIVLSVLIFNKLTEPTPRITKSSKASLKISSTELLAQFLENEEMANETYVEKVIEVEGIVKEVTFLNNRYTVLLQGQGDYACLICDMNDNPTNQFDSITKGDTITLKGVCKGFLMDAILLNCVLITTQK
;
A
#
# COMPACT_ATOMS: atom_id res chain seq x y z
N MET A 1 37.27 34.24 25.92
CA MET A 1 36.94 34.24 24.47
C MET A 1 36.44 32.85 24.02
N GLU A 2 37.01 31.75 24.49
CA GLU A 2 36.65 30.37 24.11
C GLU A 2 35.21 29.96 24.44
N LYS A 3 34.67 30.27 25.62
CA LYS A 3 33.27 29.91 25.98
C LYS A 3 32.22 30.51 25.04
N LYS A 4 32.46 31.72 24.49
CA LYS A 4 31.51 32.32 23.54
C LYS A 4 31.54 31.64 22.17
N ILE A 5 32.71 31.17 21.75
CA ILE A 5 32.86 30.41 20.49
C ILE A 5 32.22 29.02 20.65
N PHE A 6 32.48 28.35 21.77
CA PHE A 6 31.88 27.04 22.09
C PHE A 6 30.34 27.08 22.10
N ASN A 7 29.75 28.11 22.74
CA ASN A 7 28.30 28.28 22.73
C ASN A 7 27.70 28.53 21.34
N LYS A 8 28.42 29.28 20.49
CA LYS A 8 27.97 29.51 19.10
C LYS A 8 27.99 28.20 18.28
N ILE A 9 29.04 27.40 18.41
CA ILE A 9 29.15 26.10 17.75
C ILE A 9 28.05 25.16 18.24
N LEU A 10 27.79 25.13 19.55
CA LEU A 10 26.72 24.30 20.12
C LEU A 10 25.33 24.69 19.58
N ILE A 11 25.03 25.99 19.47
CA ILE A 11 23.77 26.46 18.91
C ILE A 11 23.62 26.08 17.45
N VAL A 12 24.68 26.22 16.65
CA VAL A 12 24.67 25.83 15.24
C VAL A 12 24.47 24.31 15.06
N ALA A 13 25.14 23.50 15.88
CA ALA A 13 24.97 22.05 15.85
C ALA A 13 23.55 21.63 16.24
N LEU A 14 22.97 22.29 17.25
CA LEU A 14 21.60 22.02 17.69
C LEU A 14 20.57 22.40 16.61
N SER A 15 20.76 23.56 15.96
CA SER A 15 19.87 24.00 14.88
C SER A 15 19.95 23.09 13.66
N ALA A 16 21.14 22.63 13.28
CA ALA A 16 21.33 21.67 12.19
C ALA A 16 20.64 20.32 12.49
N GLY A 17 20.72 19.85 13.73
CA GLY A 17 20.02 18.62 14.19
C GLY A 17 18.50 18.74 14.08
N ILE A 18 17.93 19.89 14.48
CA ILE A 18 16.48 20.13 14.38
C ILE A 18 16.05 20.15 12.91
N VAL A 19 16.76 20.82 12.03
CA VAL A 19 16.43 20.89 10.60
C VAL A 19 16.49 19.50 9.96
N LEU A 20 17.52 18.71 10.28
CA LEU A 20 17.63 17.34 9.78
C LEU A 20 16.50 16.45 10.28
N SER A 21 16.11 16.57 11.55
CA SER A 21 15.01 15.83 12.15
C SER A 21 13.67 16.18 11.46
N VAL A 22 13.40 17.45 11.17
CA VAL A 22 12.19 17.89 10.46
C VAL A 22 12.17 17.36 9.02
N LEU A 23 13.31 17.37 8.32
CA LEU A 23 13.38 16.83 6.96
C LEU A 23 13.13 15.34 6.90
N ILE A 24 13.67 14.57 7.86
CA ILE A 24 13.43 13.13 7.99
C ILE A 24 11.95 12.88 8.33
N PHE A 25 11.40 13.62 9.29
CA PHE A 25 9.99 13.49 9.69
C PHE A 25 9.04 13.77 8.52
N ASN A 26 9.28 14.82 7.73
CA ASN A 26 8.46 15.13 6.55
C ASN A 26 8.52 14.02 5.49
N LYS A 27 9.70 13.42 5.25
CA LYS A 27 9.82 12.28 4.33
C LYS A 27 9.09 11.03 4.81
N LEU A 28 9.05 10.79 6.12
CA LEU A 28 8.36 9.64 6.71
C LEU A 28 6.83 9.82 6.78
N THR A 29 6.37 11.08 6.67
CA THR A 29 4.94 11.43 6.83
C THR A 29 4.28 11.78 5.49
N GLU A 30 4.94 11.52 4.36
CA GLU A 30 4.31 11.75 3.05
C GLU A 30 3.03 10.90 2.93
N PRO A 31 1.86 11.54 2.72
CA PRO A 31 0.63 10.80 2.59
C PRO A 31 0.68 9.95 1.31
N THR A 32 0.27 8.70 1.43
CA THR A 32 0.15 7.81 0.28
C THR A 32 -0.76 8.45 -0.78
N PRO A 33 -0.34 8.54 -2.04
CA PRO A 33 -1.10 9.24 -3.08
C PRO A 33 -2.50 8.66 -3.23
N ARG A 34 -3.50 9.52 -3.35
CA ARG A 34 -4.87 9.09 -3.67
C ARG A 34 -4.90 8.49 -5.07
N ILE A 35 -5.25 7.22 -5.14
CA ILE A 35 -5.44 6.53 -6.41
C ILE A 35 -6.86 6.73 -6.92
N THR A 36 -6.98 6.92 -8.21
CA THR A 36 -8.25 7.02 -8.93
C THR A 36 -8.28 5.94 -10.02
N LYS A 37 -9.46 5.67 -10.58
CA LYS A 37 -9.58 4.74 -11.73
C LYS A 37 -8.71 5.15 -12.92
N SER A 38 -8.48 6.45 -13.11
CA SER A 38 -7.63 7.01 -14.17
C SER A 38 -6.14 7.00 -13.86
N SER A 39 -5.72 6.74 -12.61
CA SER A 39 -4.32 6.65 -12.26
C SER A 39 -3.63 5.55 -13.07
N LYS A 40 -2.46 5.84 -13.64
CA LYS A 40 -1.72 4.86 -14.44
C LYS A 40 -1.14 3.80 -13.51
N ALA A 41 -1.50 2.54 -13.74
CA ALA A 41 -0.84 1.42 -13.10
C ALA A 41 0.53 1.17 -13.76
N SER A 42 1.53 0.88 -12.95
CA SER A 42 2.87 0.54 -13.44
C SER A 42 2.91 -0.89 -13.99
N LEU A 43 2.12 -1.78 -13.39
CA LEU A 43 2.10 -3.21 -13.67
C LEU A 43 0.67 -3.75 -13.53
N LYS A 44 0.38 -4.84 -14.25
CA LYS A 44 -0.83 -5.65 -14.11
C LYS A 44 -0.44 -7.07 -13.79
N ILE A 45 -1.08 -7.66 -12.79
CA ILE A 45 -0.74 -9.00 -12.29
C ILE A 45 -1.97 -9.65 -11.64
N SER A 46 -2.02 -10.97 -11.54
CA SER A 46 -3.03 -11.65 -10.73
C SER A 46 -2.64 -11.69 -9.25
N SER A 47 -3.62 -11.80 -8.35
CA SER A 47 -3.36 -11.91 -6.91
C SER A 47 -2.52 -13.15 -6.58
N THR A 48 -2.78 -14.26 -7.25
CA THR A 48 -2.04 -15.52 -7.07
C THR A 48 -0.58 -15.40 -7.52
N GLU A 49 -0.33 -14.76 -8.65
CA GLU A 49 1.01 -14.56 -9.16
C GLU A 49 1.81 -13.57 -8.32
N LEU A 50 1.19 -12.46 -7.89
CA LEU A 50 1.83 -11.49 -7.00
C LEU A 50 2.32 -12.16 -5.71
N LEU A 51 1.45 -12.96 -5.09
CA LEU A 51 1.79 -13.68 -3.86
C LEU A 51 2.86 -14.75 -4.11
N ALA A 52 2.79 -15.46 -5.24
CA ALA A 52 3.82 -16.44 -5.60
C ALA A 52 5.20 -15.79 -5.72
N GLN A 53 5.30 -14.62 -6.34
CA GLN A 53 6.56 -13.90 -6.48
C GLN A 53 7.12 -13.41 -5.13
N PHE A 54 6.28 -12.95 -4.21
CA PHE A 54 6.71 -12.62 -2.85
C PHE A 54 7.22 -13.85 -2.08
N LEU A 55 6.53 -14.98 -2.23
CA LEU A 55 6.93 -16.22 -1.55
C LEU A 55 8.20 -16.83 -2.14
N GLU A 56 8.44 -16.67 -3.43
CA GLU A 56 9.62 -17.19 -4.12
C GLU A 56 10.87 -16.34 -3.86
N ASN A 57 10.74 -15.01 -3.97
CA ASN A 57 11.83 -14.07 -3.77
C ASN A 57 11.30 -12.71 -3.30
N GLU A 58 11.21 -12.55 -1.98
CA GLU A 58 10.68 -11.33 -1.36
C GLU A 58 11.49 -10.07 -1.71
N GLU A 59 12.82 -10.16 -1.79
CA GLU A 59 13.68 -9.03 -2.12
C GLU A 59 13.41 -8.51 -3.53
N MET A 60 13.36 -9.39 -4.51
CA MET A 60 13.05 -9.03 -5.89
C MET A 60 11.61 -8.53 -6.04
N ALA A 61 10.66 -9.15 -5.37
CA ALA A 61 9.28 -8.71 -5.37
C ALA A 61 9.11 -7.31 -4.73
N ASN A 62 9.83 -7.04 -3.63
CA ASN A 62 9.86 -5.73 -3.00
C ASN A 62 10.36 -4.65 -3.99
N GLU A 63 11.47 -4.88 -4.65
CA GLU A 63 12.01 -3.94 -5.67
C GLU A 63 11.05 -3.74 -6.84
N THR A 64 10.32 -4.79 -7.22
CA THR A 64 9.42 -4.77 -8.37
C THR A 64 8.10 -4.08 -8.07
N TYR A 65 7.51 -4.30 -6.89
CA TYR A 65 6.11 -3.93 -6.61
C TYR A 65 5.94 -2.89 -5.52
N VAL A 66 6.78 -2.85 -4.49
CA VAL A 66 6.58 -1.98 -3.33
C VAL A 66 6.65 -0.51 -3.70
N GLU A 67 5.75 0.28 -3.10
CA GLU A 67 5.51 1.72 -3.36
C GLU A 67 5.04 2.03 -4.80
N LYS A 68 4.72 1.02 -5.60
CA LYS A 68 4.18 1.23 -6.96
C LYS A 68 2.66 1.05 -7.00
N VAL A 69 2.03 1.78 -7.91
CA VAL A 69 0.61 1.59 -8.24
C VAL A 69 0.49 0.38 -9.15
N ILE A 70 -0.13 -0.67 -8.67
CA ILE A 70 -0.34 -1.90 -9.44
C ILE A 70 -1.84 -2.18 -9.63
N GLU A 71 -2.18 -2.82 -10.74
CA GLU A 71 -3.51 -3.32 -11.03
C GLU A 71 -3.53 -4.82 -10.82
N VAL A 72 -4.40 -5.30 -9.94
CA VAL A 72 -4.45 -6.71 -9.57
C VAL A 72 -5.84 -7.27 -9.85
N GLU A 73 -5.87 -8.40 -10.56
CA GLU A 73 -7.06 -9.22 -10.75
C GLU A 73 -7.03 -10.41 -9.80
N GLY A 74 -8.16 -10.72 -9.17
CA GLY A 74 -8.23 -11.87 -8.28
C GLY A 74 -9.64 -12.25 -7.88
N ILE A 75 -9.76 -13.45 -7.30
CA ILE A 75 -11.02 -14.00 -6.80
C ILE A 75 -11.21 -13.50 -5.36
N VAL A 76 -12.39 -12.99 -5.09
CA VAL A 76 -12.76 -12.50 -3.76
C VAL A 76 -12.88 -13.67 -2.78
N LYS A 77 -12.10 -13.62 -1.71
CA LYS A 77 -12.20 -14.55 -0.58
C LYS A 77 -13.18 -14.02 0.47
N GLU A 78 -13.10 -12.72 0.74
CA GLU A 78 -13.92 -12.05 1.75
C GLU A 78 -14.01 -10.54 1.47
N VAL A 79 -15.12 -9.92 1.84
CA VAL A 79 -15.30 -8.46 1.89
C VAL A 79 -15.75 -8.10 3.30
N THR A 80 -15.04 -7.20 3.95
CA THR A 80 -15.38 -6.67 5.27
C THR A 80 -15.61 -5.17 5.22
N PHE A 81 -16.55 -4.70 6.04
CA PHE A 81 -16.82 -3.27 6.22
C PHE A 81 -16.72 -2.93 7.70
N LEU A 82 -15.70 -2.18 8.07
CA LEU A 82 -15.45 -1.78 9.44
C LEU A 82 -14.95 -0.33 9.49
N ASN A 83 -15.41 0.44 10.48
CA ASN A 83 -15.02 1.82 10.66
C ASN A 83 -15.18 2.68 9.39
N ASN A 84 -16.28 2.47 8.64
CA ASN A 84 -16.58 3.17 7.39
C ASN A 84 -15.57 2.91 6.25
N ARG A 85 -14.85 1.78 6.30
CA ARG A 85 -13.89 1.35 5.27
C ARG A 85 -14.17 -0.09 4.82
N TYR A 86 -14.07 -0.31 3.53
CA TYR A 86 -14.08 -1.65 2.96
C TYR A 86 -12.66 -2.21 2.89
N THR A 87 -12.54 -3.47 3.25
CA THR A 87 -11.35 -4.27 3.00
C THR A 87 -11.75 -5.50 2.21
N VAL A 88 -11.09 -5.74 1.10
CA VAL A 88 -11.32 -6.90 0.25
C VAL A 88 -10.12 -7.82 0.34
N LEU A 89 -10.35 -9.07 0.64
CA LEU A 89 -9.35 -10.12 0.61
C LEU A 89 -9.48 -10.88 -0.70
N LEU A 90 -8.41 -10.90 -1.50
CA LEU A 90 -8.31 -11.72 -2.70
C LEU A 90 -7.55 -13.01 -2.40
N GLN A 91 -7.95 -14.08 -3.08
CA GLN A 91 -7.33 -15.40 -2.93
C GLN A 91 -5.88 -15.35 -3.43
N GLY A 92 -5.00 -16.05 -2.71
CA GLY A 92 -3.64 -16.35 -3.11
C GLY A 92 -3.50 -17.75 -3.66
N GLN A 93 -2.27 -18.20 -3.77
CA GLN A 93 -1.93 -19.56 -4.10
C GLN A 93 -2.09 -20.45 -2.87
N GLY A 94 -3.16 -21.24 -2.81
CA GLY A 94 -3.54 -22.04 -1.65
C GLY A 94 -4.27 -21.23 -0.57
N ASP A 95 -4.38 -21.79 0.63
CA ASP A 95 -5.16 -21.21 1.74
C ASP A 95 -4.32 -20.31 2.67
N TYR A 96 -3.01 -20.27 2.49
CA TYR A 96 -2.07 -19.73 3.48
C TYR A 96 -1.78 -18.23 3.36
N ALA A 97 -1.91 -17.65 2.19
CA ALA A 97 -1.66 -16.23 1.97
C ALA A 97 -2.78 -15.60 1.15
N CYS A 98 -3.10 -14.35 1.49
CA CYS A 98 -4.10 -13.55 0.81
C CYS A 98 -3.51 -12.22 0.35
N LEU A 99 -4.20 -11.54 -0.55
CA LEU A 99 -3.93 -10.15 -0.84
C LEU A 99 -4.98 -9.29 -0.14
N ILE A 100 -4.53 -8.50 0.82
CA ILE A 100 -5.37 -7.58 1.58
C ILE A 100 -5.42 -6.25 0.83
N CYS A 101 -6.61 -5.86 0.39
CA CYS A 101 -6.85 -4.63 -0.34
C CYS A 101 -7.66 -3.67 0.54
N ASP A 102 -7.01 -2.65 1.08
CA ASP A 102 -7.66 -1.59 1.83
C ASP A 102 -8.19 -0.53 0.87
N MET A 103 -9.51 -0.37 0.84
CA MET A 103 -10.18 0.46 -0.14
C MET A 103 -10.07 1.94 0.23
N ASN A 104 -10.01 2.79 -0.78
CA ASN A 104 -10.01 4.24 -0.60
C ASN A 104 -11.32 4.70 0.08
N ASP A 105 -11.25 5.78 0.86
CA ASP A 105 -12.31 6.35 1.73
C ASP A 105 -13.62 6.78 1.03
N ASN A 106 -13.90 6.27 -0.14
CA ASN A 106 -15.15 6.60 -0.85
C ASN A 106 -16.13 5.43 -0.69
N PRO A 107 -17.07 5.49 0.28
CA PRO A 107 -18.11 4.49 0.43
C PRO A 107 -19.06 4.61 -0.77
N THR A 108 -18.71 3.99 -1.86
CA THR A 108 -19.65 3.74 -2.94
C THR A 108 -20.26 2.39 -2.70
N ASN A 109 -21.58 2.28 -2.78
CA ASN A 109 -22.36 1.04 -2.70
C ASN A 109 -21.92 -0.04 -3.72
N GLN A 110 -20.79 0.18 -4.40
CA GLN A 110 -20.21 -0.75 -5.38
C GLN A 110 -19.73 -2.05 -4.74
N PHE A 111 -19.36 -2.01 -3.46
CA PHE A 111 -18.87 -3.19 -2.73
C PHE A 111 -19.99 -4.04 -2.14
N ASP A 112 -21.19 -3.47 -1.97
CA ASP A 112 -22.34 -4.21 -1.40
C ASP A 112 -22.82 -5.36 -2.30
N SER A 113 -22.50 -5.30 -3.59
CA SER A 113 -22.84 -6.34 -4.56
C SER A 113 -21.75 -7.37 -4.81
N ILE A 114 -20.55 -7.17 -4.22
CA ILE A 114 -19.42 -8.07 -4.37
C ILE A 114 -19.53 -9.19 -3.33
N THR A 115 -19.44 -10.42 -3.81
CA THR A 115 -19.55 -11.61 -2.97
C THR A 115 -18.32 -12.50 -3.12
N LYS A 116 -18.12 -13.38 -2.15
CA LYS A 116 -17.09 -14.41 -2.23
C LYS A 116 -17.25 -15.23 -3.51
N GLY A 117 -16.15 -15.38 -4.26
CA GLY A 117 -16.09 -16.10 -5.52
C GLY A 117 -16.14 -15.20 -6.76
N ASP A 118 -16.56 -13.94 -6.62
CA ASP A 118 -16.53 -13.01 -7.73
C ASP A 118 -15.07 -12.70 -8.14
N THR A 119 -14.83 -12.50 -9.43
CA THR A 119 -13.54 -12.04 -9.93
C THR A 119 -13.56 -10.53 -10.05
N ILE A 120 -12.64 -9.85 -9.41
CA ILE A 120 -12.55 -8.39 -9.45
C ILE A 120 -11.16 -7.92 -9.86
N THR A 121 -11.10 -6.73 -10.43
CA THR A 121 -9.85 -6.02 -10.68
C THR A 121 -9.80 -4.78 -9.82
N LEU A 122 -8.75 -4.67 -9.03
CA LEU A 122 -8.45 -3.54 -8.16
C LEU A 122 -7.18 -2.84 -8.60
N LYS A 123 -7.05 -1.59 -8.25
CA LYS A 123 -5.81 -0.82 -8.41
C LYS A 123 -5.45 -0.21 -7.07
N GLY A 124 -4.21 -0.41 -6.62
CA GLY A 124 -3.74 0.05 -5.33
C GLY A 124 -2.23 0.25 -5.28
N VAL A 125 -1.73 0.84 -4.19
CA VAL A 125 -0.29 0.93 -3.90
C VAL A 125 0.13 -0.31 -3.14
N CYS A 126 1.08 -1.05 -3.69
CA CYS A 126 1.67 -2.20 -3.01
C CYS A 126 2.54 -1.72 -1.84
N LYS A 127 2.31 -2.29 -0.65
CA LYS A 127 3.07 -1.95 0.57
C LYS A 127 3.99 -3.08 1.04
N GLY A 128 3.99 -4.19 0.32
CA GLY A 128 4.85 -5.33 0.62
C GLY A 128 4.10 -6.54 1.12
N PHE A 129 4.84 -7.45 1.73
CA PHE A 129 4.41 -8.76 2.17
C PHE A 129 4.97 -9.04 3.58
N LEU A 130 4.13 -9.55 4.47
CA LEU A 130 4.57 -10.07 5.78
C LEU A 130 4.13 -11.53 5.95
N MET A 131 2.85 -11.79 5.99
CA MET A 131 2.21 -13.10 5.87
C MET A 131 1.21 -13.06 4.72
N ASP A 132 0.67 -11.87 4.49
CA ASP A 132 -0.21 -11.49 3.40
C ASP A 132 0.41 -10.33 2.64
N ALA A 133 0.13 -10.19 1.36
CA ALA A 133 0.49 -8.99 0.62
C ALA A 133 -0.55 -7.89 0.89
N ILE A 134 -0.11 -6.63 0.88
CA ILE A 134 -0.95 -5.49 1.25
C ILE A 134 -0.97 -4.47 0.11
N LEU A 135 -2.18 -4.12 -0.32
CA LEU A 135 -2.45 -2.97 -1.18
C LEU A 135 -3.24 -1.91 -0.40
N LEU A 136 -2.79 -0.67 -0.46
CA LEU A 136 -3.48 0.47 0.14
C LEU A 136 -4.07 1.41 -0.90
N ASN A 137 -5.06 2.20 -0.47
CA ASN A 137 -5.79 3.17 -1.27
C ASN A 137 -6.39 2.56 -2.55
N CYS A 138 -6.92 1.35 -2.44
CA CYS A 138 -7.44 0.62 -3.55
C CYS A 138 -8.71 1.25 -4.13
N VAL A 139 -8.85 1.14 -5.45
CA VAL A 139 -10.06 1.49 -6.19
C VAL A 139 -10.50 0.30 -7.04
N LEU A 140 -11.81 0.06 -7.08
CA LEU A 140 -12.41 -0.99 -7.91
C LEU A 140 -12.43 -0.54 -9.37
N ILE A 141 -11.89 -1.37 -10.26
CA ILE A 141 -11.88 -1.14 -11.71
C ILE A 141 -13.02 -1.89 -12.37
N THR A 142 -13.09 -3.20 -12.21
CA THR A 142 -14.13 -4.07 -12.78
C THR A 142 -14.54 -5.17 -11.81
N THR A 143 -15.76 -5.68 -12.03
CA THR A 143 -16.30 -6.87 -11.36
C THR A 143 -16.82 -7.81 -12.43
N GLN A 144 -16.45 -9.08 -12.36
CA GLN A 144 -16.99 -10.17 -13.17
C GLN A 144 -17.64 -11.18 -12.21
N LYS A 145 -18.89 -11.50 -12.46
CA LYS A 145 -19.66 -12.50 -11.68
C LYS A 145 -19.57 -13.87 -12.31
#